data_a37afda2ce131a041b886b7f9af396b7
#
_entry.id   a37afda2ce131a041b886b7f9af396b7
#
_cell.length_a   1.000
_cell.length_b   1.000
_cell.length_c   1.000
_cell.angle_alpha   90.00
_cell.angle_beta   90.00
_cell.angle_gamma   90.00
#
_symmetry.space_group_name_H-M   'P 1'
#
loop_
_entity.id
_entity.type
_entity.pdbx_description
1 polymer ?
#
loop_
_entity_poly.entity_id
_entity_poly.type
_entity_poly.pdbx_seq_one_letter_code
_entity_poly.pdbx_strand_id
1 'polypeptide(L)'
;LVPLLALPGANAEAHASHHYVVETDVPPDAESDFNAWYDQEHMPGLARVAGTVRAMRFRRARGHPVYMACYDLVSPDVLGCEAWLAVRGTPWSSRVRPQFFNTRRTMHRLDQTPTP
;
A
#
# COMPACT_ATOMS: atom_id res chain seq x y z
N LEU A 1 -0.01 15.03 6.39
CA LEU A 1 0.22 14.12 5.26
C LEU A 1 -0.21 14.78 3.96
N VAL A 2 0.61 14.62 2.93
CA VAL A 2 0.30 15.11 1.58
C VAL A 2 -0.20 13.92 0.76
N PRO A 3 -1.44 13.93 0.28
CA PRO A 3 -1.93 12.84 -0.57
C PRO A 3 -1.22 12.83 -1.91
N LEU A 4 -0.82 11.66 -2.37
CA LEU A 4 -0.14 11.47 -3.65
C LEU A 4 -0.99 10.70 -4.66
N LEU A 5 -1.76 9.71 -4.19
CA LEU A 5 -2.57 8.86 -5.06
C LEU A 5 -3.66 8.22 -4.23
N ALA A 6 -4.85 8.06 -4.82
CA ALA A 6 -5.94 7.32 -4.21
C ALA A 6 -6.68 6.58 -5.32
N LEU A 7 -6.85 5.26 -5.13
CA LEU A 7 -7.47 4.39 -6.13
C LEU A 7 -8.56 3.55 -5.48
N PRO A 8 -9.72 3.40 -6.17
CA PRO A 8 -10.69 2.40 -5.73
C PRO A 8 -10.12 1.01 -5.97
N GLY A 9 -10.43 0.07 -5.09
CA GLY A 9 -10.01 -1.31 -5.25
C GLY A 9 -10.99 -2.13 -6.06
N ALA A 10 -10.60 -3.38 -6.33
CA ALA A 10 -11.47 -4.34 -7.01
C ALA A 10 -12.79 -4.54 -6.26
N ASN A 11 -12.77 -4.41 -4.94
CA ASN A 11 -13.93 -4.54 -4.08
C ASN A 11 -14.30 -3.20 -3.43
N ALA A 12 -14.37 -2.13 -4.23
CA ALA A 12 -14.56 -0.77 -3.74
C ALA A 12 -15.86 -0.57 -2.94
N GLU A 13 -16.88 -1.40 -3.20
CA GLU A 13 -18.17 -1.32 -2.52
C GLU A 13 -18.22 -2.16 -1.25
N ALA A 14 -17.20 -2.95 -0.98
CA ALA A 14 -17.19 -3.86 0.16
C ALA A 14 -16.78 -3.13 1.43
N HIS A 15 -17.15 -3.73 2.57
CA HIS A 15 -16.70 -3.30 3.88
C HIS A 15 -15.29 -3.78 4.12
N ALA A 16 -14.41 -2.88 4.49
CA ALA A 16 -13.05 -3.24 4.88
C ALA A 16 -13.04 -3.71 6.32
N SER A 17 -12.35 -4.82 6.57
CA SER A 17 -12.13 -5.32 7.93
C SER A 17 -10.74 -5.01 8.46
N HIS A 18 -9.81 -4.71 7.56
CA HIS A 18 -8.42 -4.48 7.92
C HIS A 18 -7.84 -3.32 7.12
N HIS A 19 -6.85 -2.67 7.73
CA HIS A 19 -6.13 -1.54 7.15
C HIS A 19 -4.65 -1.86 7.26
N TYR A 20 -4.00 -1.99 6.10
CA TYR A 20 -2.58 -2.33 6.03
C TYR A 20 -1.77 -1.11 5.64
N VAL A 21 -0.74 -0.81 6.41
CA VAL A 21 0.10 0.38 6.21
C VAL A 21 1.54 -0.03 6.00
N VAL A 22 2.15 0.51 4.95
CA VAL A 22 3.58 0.40 4.70
C VAL A 22 4.17 1.79 4.75
N GLU A 23 5.09 2.00 5.68
CA GLU A 23 5.83 3.26 5.78
C GLU A 23 7.27 2.99 5.44
N THR A 24 7.89 3.85 4.66
CA THR A 24 9.28 3.66 4.29
C THR A 24 9.96 4.95 3.88
N ASP A 25 11.28 4.95 4.01
CA ASP A 25 12.17 5.91 3.35
C ASP A 25 12.83 5.22 2.16
N VAL A 26 13.30 6.00 1.22
CA VAL A 26 14.17 5.54 0.13
C VAL A 26 15.28 6.55 -0.05
N PRO A 27 16.47 6.14 -0.57
CA PRO A 27 17.54 7.10 -0.84
C PRO A 27 17.10 8.14 -1.85
N PRO A 28 17.64 9.37 -1.78
CA PRO A 28 17.24 10.44 -2.70
C PRO A 28 17.38 10.09 -4.18
N ASP A 29 18.41 9.34 -4.55
CA ASP A 29 18.63 8.93 -5.93
C ASP A 29 17.68 7.84 -6.41
N ALA A 30 16.98 7.17 -5.50
CA ALA A 30 15.98 6.15 -5.83
C ALA A 30 14.55 6.72 -5.84
N GLU A 31 14.36 7.95 -5.40
CA GLU A 31 13.04 8.50 -5.13
C GLU A 31 12.17 8.60 -6.39
N SER A 32 12.75 9.04 -7.48
CA SER A 32 12.01 9.19 -8.75
C SER A 32 11.49 7.85 -9.26
N ASP A 33 12.34 6.83 -9.26
CA ASP A 33 11.96 5.48 -9.69
C ASP A 33 10.93 4.86 -8.74
N PHE A 34 11.12 5.05 -7.44
CA PHE A 34 10.18 4.60 -6.41
C PHE A 34 8.78 5.19 -6.62
N ASN A 35 8.68 6.49 -6.84
CA ASN A 35 7.39 7.14 -7.05
C ASN A 35 6.73 6.69 -8.35
N ALA A 36 7.49 6.56 -9.43
CA ALA A 36 6.97 6.07 -10.71
C ALA A 36 6.46 4.63 -10.58
N TRP A 37 7.19 3.78 -9.89
CA TRP A 37 6.81 2.39 -9.66
C TRP A 37 5.49 2.29 -8.86
N TYR A 38 5.37 3.06 -7.78
CA TYR A 38 4.13 3.06 -7.01
C TYR A 38 2.94 3.53 -7.82
N ASP A 39 3.11 4.62 -8.57
CA ASP A 39 1.99 5.25 -9.29
C ASP A 39 1.58 4.45 -10.52
N GLN A 40 2.53 3.83 -11.22
CA GLN A 40 2.27 3.22 -12.52
C GLN A 40 2.06 1.71 -12.45
N GLU A 41 2.67 1.03 -11.49
CA GLU A 41 2.60 -0.42 -11.43
C GLU A 41 2.09 -0.96 -10.10
N HIS A 42 2.75 -0.59 -9.01
CA HIS A 42 2.57 -1.31 -7.74
C HIS A 42 1.19 -1.06 -7.12
N MET A 43 0.85 0.19 -6.90
CA MET A 43 -0.44 0.51 -6.29
C MET A 43 -1.61 0.18 -7.19
N PRO A 44 -1.59 0.51 -8.50
CA PRO A 44 -2.67 0.05 -9.39
C PRO A 44 -2.80 -1.48 -9.41
N GLY A 45 -1.68 -2.19 -9.38
CA GLY A 45 -1.68 -3.65 -9.35
C GLY A 45 -2.33 -4.20 -8.09
N LEU A 46 -1.95 -3.67 -6.93
CA LEU A 46 -2.52 -4.10 -5.65
C LEU A 46 -4.00 -3.70 -5.53
N ALA A 47 -4.37 -2.54 -6.05
CA ALA A 47 -5.77 -2.11 -6.04
C ALA A 47 -6.67 -3.09 -6.81
N ARG A 48 -6.15 -3.71 -7.87
CA ARG A 48 -6.92 -4.67 -8.67
C ARG A 48 -7.02 -6.06 -8.06
N VAL A 49 -6.30 -6.34 -6.99
CA VAL A 49 -6.38 -7.64 -6.33
C VAL A 49 -7.74 -7.80 -5.66
N ALA A 50 -8.39 -8.94 -5.89
CA ALA A 50 -9.67 -9.24 -5.25
C ALA A 50 -9.52 -9.14 -3.73
N GLY A 51 -10.43 -8.43 -3.09
CA GLY A 51 -10.40 -8.17 -1.66
C GLY A 51 -9.83 -6.80 -1.29
N THR A 52 -9.22 -6.09 -2.22
CA THR A 52 -8.78 -4.71 -1.96
C THR A 52 -9.95 -3.76 -2.13
N VAL A 53 -10.25 -3.01 -1.08
CA VAL A 53 -11.34 -2.02 -1.07
C VAL A 53 -10.83 -0.69 -1.61
N ARG A 54 -9.63 -0.29 -1.18
CA ARG A 54 -9.08 1.01 -1.53
C ARG A 54 -7.57 0.99 -1.31
N ALA A 55 -6.85 1.75 -2.12
CA ALA A 55 -5.41 1.94 -1.98
C ALA A 55 -5.10 3.42 -2.04
N MET A 56 -4.26 3.90 -1.13
CA MET A 56 -3.88 5.31 -1.06
C MET A 56 -2.42 5.43 -0.68
N ARG A 57 -1.75 6.48 -1.18
CA ARG A 57 -0.40 6.77 -0.73
C ARG A 57 -0.25 8.24 -0.39
N PHE A 58 0.66 8.49 0.55
CA PHE A 58 0.89 9.81 1.13
C PHE A 58 2.38 10.06 1.31
N ARG A 59 2.73 11.33 1.45
CA ARG A 59 4.06 11.76 1.87
C ARG A 59 3.92 12.61 3.12
N ARG A 60 4.80 12.40 4.09
CA ARG A 60 4.84 13.27 5.26
C ARG A 60 5.46 14.61 4.87
N ALA A 61 4.86 15.69 5.35
CA ALA A 61 5.45 17.02 5.18
C ALA A 61 6.74 17.13 6.00
N ARG A 62 6.80 16.44 7.13
CA ARG A 62 7.96 16.43 8.03
C ARG A 62 8.11 15.06 8.68
N GLY A 63 9.36 14.69 8.94
CA GLY A 63 9.67 13.47 9.69
C GLY A 63 9.83 12.26 8.80
N HIS A 64 10.14 11.15 9.43
CA HIS A 64 10.44 9.86 8.80
C HIS A 64 9.66 8.75 9.48
N PRO A 65 9.33 7.68 8.77
CA PRO A 65 9.50 7.49 7.32
C PRO A 65 8.70 8.48 6.51
N VAL A 66 9.22 8.87 5.35
CA VAL A 66 8.62 9.93 4.51
C VAL A 66 7.37 9.45 3.80
N TYR A 67 7.38 8.23 3.28
CA TYR A 67 6.31 7.71 2.43
C TYR A 67 5.44 6.71 3.16
N MET A 68 4.14 6.73 2.85
CA MET A 68 3.16 5.85 3.45
C MET A 68 2.22 5.35 2.35
N ALA A 69 1.98 4.05 2.31
CA ALA A 69 0.97 3.42 1.46
C ALA A 69 -0.02 2.68 2.35
N CYS A 70 -1.31 2.87 2.09
CA CYS A 70 -2.39 2.32 2.90
C CYS A 70 -3.34 1.53 2.02
N TYR A 71 -3.75 0.37 2.51
CA TYR A 71 -4.65 -0.52 1.79
C TYR A 71 -5.77 -0.94 2.73
N ASP A 72 -7.01 -0.67 2.33
CA ASP A 72 -8.17 -1.18 3.04
C ASP A 72 -8.57 -2.51 2.40
N LEU A 73 -8.69 -3.54 3.22
CA LEU A 73 -8.85 -4.93 2.78
C LEU A 73 -10.08 -5.55 3.41
N VAL A 74 -10.74 -6.44 2.67
CA VAL A 74 -11.89 -7.21 3.20
C VAL A 74 -11.45 -8.26 4.20
N SER A 75 -10.18 -8.67 4.17
CA SER A 75 -9.62 -9.71 5.04
C SER A 75 -8.11 -9.54 5.09
N PRO A 76 -7.45 -9.90 6.21
CA PRO A 76 -5.98 -9.88 6.25
C PRO A 76 -5.35 -10.89 5.30
N ASP A 77 -6.10 -11.90 4.89
CA ASP A 77 -5.61 -12.94 3.99
C ASP A 77 -5.31 -12.42 2.59
N VAL A 78 -5.86 -11.27 2.21
CA VAL A 78 -5.56 -10.64 0.92
C VAL A 78 -4.06 -10.40 0.78
N LEU A 79 -3.41 -10.02 1.86
CA LEU A 79 -1.99 -9.67 1.86
C LEU A 79 -1.08 -10.82 1.41
N GLY A 80 -1.46 -12.05 1.70
CA GLY A 80 -0.64 -13.21 1.35
C GLY A 80 -1.17 -13.99 0.16
N CYS A 81 -2.21 -13.52 -0.51
CA CYS A 81 -2.79 -14.29 -1.61
C CYS A 81 -1.89 -14.24 -2.84
N GLU A 82 -2.12 -15.20 -3.75
CA GLU A 82 -1.29 -15.37 -4.94
C GLU A 82 -1.25 -14.11 -5.80
N ALA A 83 -2.40 -13.47 -6.00
CA ALA A 83 -2.49 -12.27 -6.83
C ALA A 83 -1.70 -11.10 -6.22
N TRP A 84 -1.76 -10.93 -4.90
CA TRP A 84 -0.99 -9.90 -4.20
C TRP A 84 0.51 -10.14 -4.37
N LEU A 85 0.93 -11.38 -4.16
CA LEU A 85 2.34 -11.74 -4.27
C LEU A 85 2.85 -11.61 -5.70
N ALA A 86 2.01 -11.86 -6.69
CA ALA A 86 2.39 -11.67 -8.09
C ALA A 86 2.72 -10.21 -8.41
N VAL A 87 1.97 -9.27 -7.84
CA VAL A 87 2.27 -7.84 -8.03
C VAL A 87 3.62 -7.48 -7.42
N ARG A 88 3.97 -8.09 -6.29
CA ARG A 88 5.26 -7.85 -5.63
C ARG A 88 6.43 -8.51 -6.36
N GLY A 89 6.17 -9.46 -7.24
CA GLY A 89 7.19 -10.27 -7.90
C GLY A 89 7.65 -9.77 -9.25
N THR A 90 7.25 -8.56 -9.65
CA THR A 90 7.65 -8.03 -10.95
C THR A 90 9.12 -7.62 -10.97
N PRO A 91 9.76 -7.56 -12.17
CA PRO A 91 11.14 -7.06 -12.26
C PRO A 91 11.31 -5.65 -11.69
N TRP A 92 10.33 -4.76 -11.89
CA TRP A 92 10.40 -3.40 -11.34
C TRP A 92 10.35 -3.43 -9.82
N SER A 93 9.44 -4.20 -9.24
CA SER A 93 9.38 -4.39 -7.79
C SER A 93 10.71 -4.91 -7.24
N SER A 94 11.32 -5.86 -7.94
CA SER A 94 12.60 -6.45 -7.50
C SER A 94 13.73 -5.43 -7.52
N ARG A 95 13.64 -4.40 -8.35
CA ARG A 95 14.63 -3.32 -8.40
C ARG A 95 14.39 -2.29 -7.30
N VAL A 96 13.12 -1.95 -7.04
CA VAL A 96 12.76 -0.84 -6.15
C VAL A 96 12.74 -1.26 -4.69
N ARG A 97 12.13 -2.41 -4.38
CA ARG A 97 11.91 -2.83 -3.00
C ARG A 97 13.17 -2.93 -2.14
N PRO A 98 14.32 -3.39 -2.67
CA PRO A 98 15.55 -3.41 -1.87
C PRO A 98 16.07 -2.04 -1.45
N GLN A 99 15.55 -0.96 -2.05
CA GLN A 99 15.94 0.41 -1.69
C GLN A 99 15.23 0.92 -0.44
N PHE A 100 14.22 0.23 0.03
CA PHE A 100 13.46 0.64 1.22
C PHE A 100 14.33 0.57 2.47
N PHE A 101 14.24 1.58 3.32
CA PHE A 101 14.85 1.53 4.64
C PHE A 101 13.96 2.26 5.65
N ASN A 102 14.20 2.08 6.93
CA ASN A 102 13.32 2.55 8.02
C ASN A 102 11.88 2.06 7.81
N THR A 103 11.72 0.88 7.26
CA THR A 103 10.42 0.38 6.84
C THR A 103 9.63 -0.16 8.02
N ARG A 104 8.36 0.22 8.10
CA ARG A 104 7.42 -0.30 9.09
C ARG A 104 6.18 -0.78 8.35
N ARG A 105 5.75 -1.98 8.68
CA ARG A 105 4.52 -2.58 8.15
C ARG A 105 3.61 -2.91 9.31
N THR A 106 2.36 -2.43 9.23
CA THR A 106 1.37 -2.67 10.29
C THR A 106 0.05 -3.07 9.67
N MET A 107 -0.60 -4.04 10.30
CA MET A 107 -1.94 -4.46 9.93
C MET A 107 -2.86 -4.08 11.08
N HIS A 108 -3.86 -3.27 10.79
CA HIS A 108 -4.84 -2.83 11.78
C HIS A 108 -6.17 -3.51 11.50
N ARG A 109 -6.77 -4.03 12.55
CA ARG A 109 -8.13 -4.52 12.48
C ARG A 109 -9.06 -3.32 12.63
N LEU A 110 -9.96 -3.16 11.68
CA LEU A 110 -10.96 -2.11 11.73
C LEU A 110 -12.14 -2.59 12.56
N ASP A 111 -12.37 -1.92 13.66
CA ASP A 111 -13.43 -2.28 14.56
C ASP A 111 -14.74 -1.71 14.02
N GLN A 112 -15.66 -2.61 13.74
CA GLN A 112 -16.95 -2.23 13.20
C GLN A 112 -18.06 -2.37 14.24
N THR A 113 -17.68 -2.49 15.46
CA THR A 113 -18.64 -2.74 16.50
C THR A 113 -19.58 -1.56 16.60
N PRO A 114 -20.82 -1.74 16.24
CA PRO A 114 -21.80 -0.73 16.57
C PRO A 114 -21.93 -0.76 18.07
N THR A 115 -21.81 0.33 18.66
CA THR A 115 -22.12 0.36 20.04
C THR A 115 -23.60 0.28 20.22
N PRO A 116 -24.03 -0.40 21.18
CA PRO A 116 -25.44 -0.36 21.53
C PRO A 116 -25.87 1.02 21.87
#